data_54dab2f2f3fa776eff4dae4b80ffd447
#
_entry.id   54dab2f2f3fa776eff4dae4b80ffd447
#
_cell.length_a   1.000
_cell.length_b   1.000
_cell.length_c   1.000
_cell.angle_alpha   90.00
_cell.angle_beta   90.00
_cell.angle_gamma   90.00
#
_symmetry.space_group_name_H-M   'P 1'
#
loop_
_entity.id
_entity.type
_entity.pdbx_description
1 polymer ?
#
loop_
_entity_poly.entity_id
_entity_poly.type
_entity_poly.pdbx_seq_one_letter_code
_entity_poly.pdbx_strand_id
1 'polypeptide(L)'
;MNYVKIKEIAKKWNISEQLVRRYCTAGRIPGTFQEDGIWYIPEYAEKPERAKNLEKSVRPKPQPPLVKKLRQQKTKKMYHGLYDYVQTNLTYSNGRMASNRLMLTQITEIFNTDKVKTGFEPIKVDDLIEATDHLLCVDHIIDTATQALTQTYIKRLHYLMFYGTFDERRGKCRIGVYRTKANNLDKLKAPAAKDINSQMSKLIGEYEHLQEVTLLQILDFHVRFERIRPFDDGNGRIGRLLMFKECLRHGVTPFILDDKRRSAYLEGLRLLDLDRSVLAAPCLEAQKRFENVIDTQRLLEEHHRQLLRDGFFRDKKRFDAEMEGK
;
A
#
# COMPACT_ATOMS: atom_id res chain seq x y z
N MET A 1 11.12 -28.98 26.97
CA MET A 1 12.17 -28.30 26.15
C MET A 1 12.99 -27.48 27.10
N ASN A 2 14.31 -27.64 27.07
CA ASN A 2 15.20 -26.85 27.92
C ASN A 2 15.49 -25.51 27.25
N TYR A 3 15.42 -24.45 28.05
CA TYR A 3 15.74 -23.09 27.63
C TYR A 3 16.91 -22.57 28.43
N VAL A 4 17.78 -21.85 27.79
CA VAL A 4 18.98 -21.24 28.35
C VAL A 4 18.98 -19.73 28.16
N LYS A 5 19.73 -19.01 28.98
CA LYS A 5 19.85 -17.55 28.90
C LYS A 5 20.88 -17.12 27.87
N ILE A 6 20.82 -15.85 27.45
CA ILE A 6 21.74 -15.24 26.47
C ILE A 6 23.20 -15.56 26.78
N LYS A 7 23.64 -15.48 28.03
CA LYS A 7 25.02 -15.70 28.45
C LYS A 7 25.53 -17.12 28.11
N GLU A 8 24.69 -18.10 28.26
CA GLU A 8 25.03 -19.50 27.97
C GLU A 8 25.16 -19.75 26.48
N ILE A 9 24.23 -19.24 25.69
CA ILE A 9 24.28 -19.31 24.22
C ILE A 9 25.46 -18.51 23.67
N ALA A 10 25.75 -17.34 24.21
CA ALA A 10 26.93 -16.55 23.83
C ALA A 10 28.23 -17.34 23.99
N LYS A 11 28.36 -18.05 25.12
CA LYS A 11 29.50 -18.93 25.38
C LYS A 11 29.53 -20.14 24.43
N LYS A 12 28.38 -20.82 24.23
CA LYS A 12 28.25 -21.97 23.30
C LYS A 12 28.62 -21.59 21.88
N TRP A 13 28.23 -20.42 21.40
CA TRP A 13 28.48 -19.98 20.01
C TRP A 13 29.76 -19.17 19.83
N ASN A 14 30.49 -18.90 20.91
CA ASN A 14 31.68 -18.05 20.93
C ASN A 14 31.46 -16.68 20.26
N ILE A 15 30.45 -15.95 20.75
CA ILE A 15 30.07 -14.60 20.31
C ILE A 15 29.66 -13.75 21.51
N SER A 16 29.57 -12.42 21.31
CA SER A 16 29.15 -11.52 22.37
C SER A 16 27.64 -11.69 22.71
N GLU A 17 27.29 -11.48 23.98
CA GLU A 17 25.90 -11.47 24.44
C GLU A 17 25.05 -10.43 23.67
N GLN A 18 25.65 -9.29 23.32
CA GLN A 18 25.01 -8.24 22.53
C GLN A 18 24.59 -8.74 21.13
N LEU A 19 25.43 -9.58 20.51
CA LEU A 19 25.10 -10.18 19.19
C LEU A 19 23.99 -11.21 19.33
N VAL A 20 23.97 -12.03 20.38
CA VAL A 20 22.87 -12.96 20.65
C VAL A 20 21.56 -12.19 20.87
N ARG A 21 21.60 -11.11 21.66
CA ARG A 21 20.43 -10.26 21.88
C ARG A 21 19.88 -9.69 20.57
N ARG A 22 20.77 -9.23 19.67
CA ARG A 22 20.36 -8.75 18.34
C ARG A 22 19.72 -9.85 17.51
N TYR A 23 20.23 -11.09 17.56
CA TYR A 23 19.59 -12.21 16.86
C TYR A 23 18.21 -12.54 17.42
N CYS A 24 18.01 -12.50 18.73
CA CYS A 24 16.70 -12.68 19.37
C CYS A 24 15.71 -11.58 18.95
N THR A 25 16.10 -10.30 19.07
CA THR A 25 15.27 -9.15 18.70
C THR A 25 14.91 -9.16 17.21
N ALA A 26 15.81 -9.64 16.36
CA ALA A 26 15.58 -9.76 14.91
C ALA A 26 14.81 -11.03 14.51
N GLY A 27 14.37 -11.85 15.48
CA GLY A 27 13.64 -13.11 15.21
C GLY A 27 14.45 -14.19 14.47
N ARG A 28 15.79 -14.10 14.52
CA ARG A 28 16.68 -14.99 13.78
C ARG A 28 16.96 -16.31 14.47
N ILE A 29 16.51 -16.49 15.69
CA ILE A 29 16.62 -17.73 16.47
C ILE A 29 15.19 -18.25 16.68
N PRO A 30 14.77 -19.31 15.98
CA PRO A 30 13.42 -19.85 16.14
C PRO A 30 13.17 -20.34 17.56
N GLY A 31 11.95 -20.13 18.05
CA GLY A 31 11.54 -20.62 19.37
C GLY A 31 12.00 -19.77 20.57
N THR A 32 12.65 -18.61 20.33
CA THR A 32 12.98 -17.68 21.43
C THR A 32 11.77 -16.89 21.89
N PHE A 33 11.70 -16.61 23.18
CA PHE A 33 10.72 -15.69 23.77
C PHE A 33 11.38 -14.82 24.84
N GLN A 34 10.71 -13.73 25.20
CA GLN A 34 11.16 -12.83 26.24
C GLN A 34 10.13 -12.79 27.35
N GLU A 35 10.57 -12.97 28.61
CA GLU A 35 9.77 -12.87 29.81
C GLU A 35 10.52 -12.02 30.82
N ASP A 36 9.88 -11.05 31.42
CA ASP A 36 10.47 -10.09 32.39
C ASP A 36 11.79 -9.43 31.93
N GLY A 37 11.86 -9.14 30.62
CA GLY A 37 13.06 -8.54 30.01
C GLY A 37 14.22 -9.51 29.74
N ILE A 38 14.08 -10.79 30.13
CA ILE A 38 15.07 -11.85 29.93
C ILE A 38 14.72 -12.68 28.71
N TRP A 39 15.70 -12.89 27.82
CA TRP A 39 15.53 -13.78 26.67
C TRP A 39 15.79 -15.23 27.05
N TYR A 40 14.87 -16.09 26.66
CA TYR A 40 14.95 -17.54 26.76
C TYR A 40 15.14 -18.13 25.35
N ILE A 41 16.19 -18.94 25.19
CA ILE A 41 16.62 -19.48 23.92
C ILE A 41 16.62 -21.02 24.03
N PRO A 42 16.05 -21.76 23.06
CA PRO A 42 16.12 -23.22 23.10
C PRO A 42 17.57 -23.69 23.15
N GLU A 43 17.90 -24.65 24.04
CA GLU A 43 19.26 -25.16 24.21
C GLU A 43 19.83 -25.79 22.93
N TYR A 44 18.94 -26.34 22.09
CA TYR A 44 19.30 -26.93 20.79
C TYR A 44 19.43 -25.90 19.65
N ALA A 45 19.16 -24.61 19.94
CA ALA A 45 19.26 -23.61 18.91
C ALA A 45 20.64 -23.58 18.24
N GLU A 46 20.64 -23.44 16.92
CA GLU A 46 21.85 -23.30 16.13
C GLU A 46 22.20 -21.82 15.97
N LYS A 47 23.50 -21.55 15.89
CA LYS A 47 24.00 -20.20 15.65
C LYS A 47 23.53 -19.72 14.29
N PRO A 48 22.77 -18.62 14.19
CA PRO A 48 22.39 -18.06 12.90
C PRO A 48 23.65 -17.75 12.09
N GLU A 49 23.68 -18.20 10.84
CA GLU A 49 24.78 -17.85 9.96
C GLU A 49 24.98 -16.33 9.96
N ARG A 50 26.23 -15.87 10.05
CA ARG A 50 26.51 -14.46 9.81
C ARG A 50 25.88 -14.12 8.46
N ALA A 51 25.11 -13.05 8.39
CA ALA A 51 24.68 -12.46 7.13
C ALA A 51 25.95 -11.98 6.36
N LYS A 52 26.77 -12.95 5.95
CA LYS A 52 27.88 -12.72 5.06
C LYS A 52 27.26 -12.53 3.67
N ASN A 53 27.21 -11.28 3.25
CA ASN A 53 27.19 -10.95 1.82
C ASN A 53 25.95 -11.34 0.99
N LEU A 54 24.75 -11.56 1.57
CA LEU A 54 23.53 -11.45 0.76
C LEU A 54 23.28 -10.01 0.31
N GLU A 55 23.79 -9.01 1.05
CA GLU A 55 23.68 -7.60 0.65
C GLU A 55 24.73 -7.17 -0.41
N LYS A 56 25.79 -7.96 -0.65
CA LYS A 56 26.86 -7.57 -1.59
C LYS A 56 26.71 -8.08 -3.03
N SER A 57 25.73 -8.92 -3.33
CA SER A 57 25.57 -9.47 -4.69
C SER A 57 24.23 -9.18 -5.37
N VAL A 58 23.23 -8.71 -4.65
CA VAL A 58 22.00 -8.24 -5.27
C VAL A 58 22.16 -6.75 -5.53
N ARG A 59 22.61 -6.36 -6.73
CA ARG A 59 22.40 -4.98 -7.20
C ARG A 59 20.93 -4.69 -6.96
N PRO A 60 20.57 -3.62 -6.22
CA PRO A 60 19.18 -3.29 -6.01
C PRO A 60 18.52 -3.24 -7.39
N LYS A 61 17.45 -4.04 -7.58
CA LYS A 61 16.71 -3.97 -8.85
C LYS A 61 16.43 -2.51 -9.14
N PRO A 62 16.67 -2.04 -10.39
CA PRO A 62 16.44 -0.65 -10.72
C PRO A 62 14.99 -0.30 -10.34
N GLN A 63 14.83 0.81 -9.66
CA GLN A 63 13.51 1.28 -9.24
C GLN A 63 12.61 1.45 -10.47
N PRO A 64 11.38 0.91 -10.46
CA PRO A 64 10.47 1.07 -11.60
C PRO A 64 10.31 2.55 -11.98
N PRO A 65 10.36 2.90 -13.29
CA PRO A 65 10.34 4.29 -13.75
C PRO A 65 9.17 5.11 -13.19
N LEU A 66 7.99 4.49 -13.10
CA LEU A 66 6.79 5.12 -12.58
C LEU A 66 6.93 5.50 -11.10
N VAL A 67 7.51 4.61 -10.27
CA VAL A 67 7.80 4.89 -8.85
C VAL A 67 8.75 6.08 -8.71
N LYS A 68 9.81 6.10 -9.53
CA LYS A 68 10.76 7.22 -9.56
C LYS A 68 10.06 8.53 -9.91
N LYS A 69 9.19 8.52 -10.93
CA LYS A 69 8.42 9.70 -11.37
C LYS A 69 7.50 10.21 -10.26
N LEU A 70 6.71 9.33 -9.64
CA LEU A 70 5.79 9.71 -8.57
C LEU A 70 6.52 10.32 -7.37
N ARG A 71 7.64 9.72 -6.93
CA ARG A 71 8.47 10.25 -5.83
C ARG A 71 9.09 11.60 -6.18
N GLN A 72 9.55 11.78 -7.41
CA GLN A 72 10.10 13.06 -7.86
C GLN A 72 9.05 14.16 -7.85
N GLN A 73 7.83 13.89 -8.35
CA GLN A 73 6.74 14.87 -8.37
C GLN A 73 6.28 15.20 -6.95
N LYS A 74 6.16 14.22 -6.05
CA LYS A 74 5.89 14.40 -4.62
C LYS A 74 6.94 15.34 -3.98
N THR A 75 8.22 15.04 -4.13
CA THR A 75 9.31 15.82 -3.51
C THR A 75 9.38 17.24 -4.04
N LYS A 76 9.13 17.43 -5.35
CA LYS A 76 9.15 18.74 -6.00
C LYS A 76 7.85 19.53 -5.82
N LYS A 77 6.84 18.95 -5.17
CA LYS A 77 5.49 19.54 -5.04
C LYS A 77 4.94 20.01 -6.40
N MET A 78 5.05 19.14 -7.41
CA MET A 78 4.59 19.46 -8.76
C MET A 78 3.06 19.33 -8.81
N TYR A 79 2.36 20.46 -8.92
CA TYR A 79 0.91 20.50 -9.05
C TYR A 79 0.46 19.99 -10.43
N HIS A 80 -0.73 19.37 -10.45
CA HIS A 80 -1.37 18.80 -11.65
C HIS A 80 -0.56 17.71 -12.36
N GLY A 81 0.38 17.09 -11.65
CA GLY A 81 1.16 15.98 -12.14
C GLY A 81 0.48 14.62 -11.94
N LEU A 82 1.18 13.57 -12.36
CA LEU A 82 0.71 12.20 -12.17
C LEU A 82 0.55 11.83 -10.68
N TYR A 83 1.39 12.40 -9.81
CA TYR A 83 1.29 12.21 -8.36
C TYR A 83 -0.05 12.73 -7.83
N ASP A 84 -0.43 13.97 -8.18
CA ASP A 84 -1.72 14.55 -7.77
C ASP A 84 -2.90 13.74 -8.31
N TYR A 85 -2.80 13.30 -9.59
CA TYR A 85 -3.80 12.43 -10.19
C TYR A 85 -3.96 11.12 -9.40
N VAL A 86 -2.86 10.47 -9.04
CA VAL A 86 -2.89 9.23 -8.25
C VAL A 86 -3.50 9.48 -6.88
N GLN A 87 -3.05 10.51 -6.18
CA GLN A 87 -3.57 10.88 -4.85
C GLN A 87 -5.09 11.07 -4.87
N THR A 88 -5.56 11.92 -5.73
CA THR A 88 -6.97 12.32 -5.72
C THR A 88 -7.90 11.26 -6.31
N ASN A 89 -7.54 10.66 -7.45
CA ASN A 89 -8.40 9.71 -8.14
C ASN A 89 -8.42 8.33 -7.45
N LEU A 90 -7.28 7.86 -6.90
CA LEU A 90 -7.26 6.60 -6.17
C LEU A 90 -8.05 6.74 -4.86
N THR A 91 -7.92 7.87 -4.16
CA THR A 91 -8.68 8.16 -2.94
C THR A 91 -10.17 8.23 -3.23
N TYR A 92 -10.57 9.00 -4.25
CA TYR A 92 -11.96 9.09 -4.68
C TYR A 92 -12.55 7.72 -5.01
N SER A 93 -11.93 7.02 -5.93
CA SER A 93 -12.47 5.75 -6.44
C SER A 93 -12.54 4.68 -5.36
N ASN A 94 -11.50 4.57 -4.52
CA ASN A 94 -11.48 3.61 -3.42
C ASN A 94 -12.52 3.93 -2.34
N GLY A 95 -12.72 5.21 -2.03
CA GLY A 95 -13.75 5.71 -1.12
C GLY A 95 -15.16 5.45 -1.66
N ARG A 96 -15.44 5.80 -2.93
CA ARG A 96 -16.74 5.55 -3.57
C ARG A 96 -17.14 4.08 -3.56
N MET A 97 -16.19 3.18 -3.80
CA MET A 97 -16.43 1.74 -3.71
C MET A 97 -16.79 1.27 -2.28
N ALA A 98 -16.46 2.04 -1.26
CA ALA A 98 -16.79 1.82 0.14
C ALA A 98 -17.93 2.72 0.65
N SER A 99 -18.67 3.36 -0.26
CA SER A 99 -19.82 4.23 0.03
C SER A 99 -19.50 5.58 0.68
N ASN A 100 -18.23 6.02 0.62
CA ASN A 100 -17.85 7.40 0.95
C ASN A 100 -18.54 8.36 -0.03
N ARG A 101 -19.06 9.48 0.46
CA ARG A 101 -19.88 10.41 -0.32
C ARG A 101 -19.15 11.60 -0.90
N LEU A 102 -17.88 11.80 -0.55
CA LEU A 102 -17.09 12.92 -1.06
C LEU A 102 -16.98 12.87 -2.58
N MET A 103 -17.09 14.04 -3.21
CA MET A 103 -16.85 14.21 -4.64
C MET A 103 -15.34 14.31 -4.92
N LEU A 104 -14.95 14.01 -6.16
CA LEU A 104 -13.54 14.16 -6.57
C LEU A 104 -13.02 15.59 -6.37
N THR A 105 -13.86 16.60 -6.62
CA THR A 105 -13.52 18.01 -6.40
C THR A 105 -13.22 18.31 -4.94
N GLN A 106 -13.99 17.72 -4.01
CA GLN A 106 -13.76 17.88 -2.56
C GLN A 106 -12.47 17.21 -2.12
N ILE A 107 -12.19 15.99 -2.61
CA ILE A 107 -10.94 15.29 -2.33
C ILE A 107 -9.75 16.07 -2.90
N THR A 108 -9.88 16.63 -4.09
CA THR A 108 -8.84 17.48 -4.70
C THR A 108 -8.62 18.75 -3.87
N GLU A 109 -9.68 19.35 -3.34
CA GLU A 109 -9.56 20.52 -2.48
C GLU A 109 -8.88 20.20 -1.16
N ILE A 110 -9.27 19.08 -0.50
CA ILE A 110 -8.59 18.56 0.71
C ILE A 110 -7.09 18.35 0.44
N PHE A 111 -6.76 17.65 -0.63
CA PHE A 111 -5.37 17.34 -0.99
C PHE A 111 -4.52 18.60 -1.22
N ASN A 112 -5.08 19.61 -1.90
CA ASN A 112 -4.34 20.81 -2.28
C ASN A 112 -4.28 21.88 -1.18
N THR A 113 -5.29 21.94 -0.30
CA THR A 113 -5.47 23.11 0.58
C THR A 113 -5.72 22.75 2.04
N ASP A 114 -5.85 21.47 2.36
CA ASP A 114 -6.27 20.97 3.68
C ASP A 114 -7.63 21.56 4.15
N LYS A 115 -8.49 21.89 3.17
CA LYS A 115 -9.82 22.45 3.38
C LYS A 115 -10.83 21.70 2.51
N VAL A 116 -12.08 21.82 2.85
CA VAL A 116 -13.18 21.32 2.02
C VAL A 116 -14.36 22.29 2.06
N LYS A 117 -14.89 22.61 0.89
CA LYS A 117 -16.15 23.32 0.77
C LYS A 117 -17.29 22.36 0.97
N THR A 118 -18.08 22.62 2.01
CA THR A 118 -19.35 21.92 2.24
C THR A 118 -20.44 22.63 1.47
N GLY A 119 -21.24 21.86 0.68
CA GLY A 119 -22.50 22.37 0.17
C GLY A 119 -23.57 22.44 1.28
N PHE A 120 -24.85 22.47 0.89
CA PHE A 120 -25.97 22.46 1.84
C PHE A 120 -26.14 21.11 2.57
N GLU A 121 -25.62 20.01 2.01
CA GLU A 121 -25.73 18.68 2.60
C GLU A 121 -24.61 18.45 3.63
N PRO A 122 -24.94 17.88 4.80
CA PRO A 122 -23.95 17.57 5.81
C PRO A 122 -23.01 16.46 5.34
N ILE A 123 -21.72 16.67 5.52
CA ILE A 123 -20.69 15.68 5.27
C ILE A 123 -20.47 14.87 6.56
N LYS A 124 -20.42 13.55 6.44
CA LYS A 124 -20.03 12.70 7.58
C LYS A 124 -18.57 12.95 7.92
N VAL A 125 -18.27 13.11 9.21
CA VAL A 125 -16.89 13.29 9.68
C VAL A 125 -15.99 12.12 9.28
N ASP A 126 -16.52 10.91 9.32
CA ASP A 126 -15.75 9.72 8.90
C ASP A 126 -15.41 9.74 7.41
N ASP A 127 -16.29 10.28 6.55
CA ASP A 127 -15.97 10.43 5.13
C ASP A 127 -14.74 11.34 4.91
N LEU A 128 -14.57 12.37 5.73
CA LEU A 128 -13.41 13.26 5.71
C LEU A 128 -12.17 12.56 6.28
N ILE A 129 -12.30 11.93 7.45
CA ILE A 129 -11.20 11.21 8.10
C ILE A 129 -10.68 10.11 7.14
N GLU A 130 -11.57 9.28 6.62
CA GLU A 130 -11.20 8.19 5.71
C GLU A 130 -10.53 8.71 4.42
N ALA A 131 -10.98 9.85 3.87
CA ALA A 131 -10.34 10.43 2.70
C ALA A 131 -8.94 10.95 3.01
N THR A 132 -8.76 11.66 4.12
CA THR A 132 -7.46 12.17 4.57
C THR A 132 -6.49 11.03 4.86
N ASP A 133 -6.94 10.01 5.57
CA ASP A 133 -6.15 8.83 5.90
C ASP A 133 -5.80 8.02 4.64
N HIS A 134 -6.69 7.99 3.66
CA HIS A 134 -6.39 7.34 2.38
C HIS A 134 -5.29 8.08 1.60
N LEU A 135 -5.29 9.41 1.59
CA LEU A 135 -4.19 10.20 1.02
C LEU A 135 -2.85 9.83 1.68
N LEU A 136 -2.82 9.69 3.01
CA LEU A 136 -1.63 9.23 3.75
C LEU A 136 -1.24 7.79 3.38
N CYS A 137 -2.21 6.90 3.16
CA CYS A 137 -1.96 5.54 2.69
C CYS A 137 -1.34 5.53 1.29
N VAL A 138 -1.80 6.38 0.37
CA VAL A 138 -1.22 6.52 -0.98
C VAL A 138 0.22 7.01 -0.90
N ASP A 139 0.51 7.99 -0.05
CA ASP A 139 1.86 8.45 0.22
C ASP A 139 2.76 7.33 0.73
N HIS A 140 2.28 6.58 1.73
CA HIS A 140 3.00 5.44 2.29
C HIS A 140 3.31 4.38 1.22
N ILE A 141 2.35 4.07 0.35
CA ILE A 141 2.53 3.12 -0.75
C ILE A 141 3.61 3.60 -1.73
N ILE A 142 3.59 4.86 -2.14
CA ILE A 142 4.57 5.43 -3.07
C ILE A 142 5.98 5.39 -2.44
N ASP A 143 6.09 5.79 -1.17
CA ASP A 143 7.37 5.82 -0.45
C ASP A 143 7.96 4.43 -0.22
N THR A 144 7.10 3.44 -0.04
CA THR A 144 7.48 2.05 0.26
C THR A 144 7.21 1.08 -0.90
N ALA A 145 6.98 1.59 -2.12
CA ALA A 145 6.53 0.79 -3.26
C ALA A 145 7.39 -0.44 -3.54
N THR A 146 8.71 -0.35 -3.34
CA THR A 146 9.67 -1.44 -3.61
C THR A 146 9.83 -2.44 -2.46
N GLN A 147 9.21 -2.20 -1.31
CA GLN A 147 9.29 -3.10 -0.17
C GLN A 147 8.44 -4.36 -0.38
N ALA A 148 8.92 -5.49 0.13
CA ALA A 148 8.19 -6.76 0.14
C ALA A 148 6.90 -6.66 0.98
N LEU A 149 5.89 -7.43 0.62
CA LEU A 149 4.69 -7.57 1.44
C LEU A 149 5.01 -8.36 2.70
N THR A 150 4.54 -7.85 3.82
CA THR A 150 4.59 -8.53 5.11
C THR A 150 3.27 -8.34 5.83
N GLN A 151 2.97 -9.21 6.79
CA GLN A 151 1.78 -9.00 7.64
C GLN A 151 1.86 -7.65 8.38
N THR A 152 3.05 -7.26 8.84
CA THR A 152 3.27 -5.97 9.51
C THR A 152 2.97 -4.80 8.58
N TYR A 153 3.39 -4.87 7.30
CA TYR A 153 3.09 -3.86 6.29
C TYR A 153 1.58 -3.71 6.09
N ILE A 154 0.88 -4.82 5.88
CA ILE A 154 -0.57 -4.84 5.66
C ILE A 154 -1.34 -4.30 6.88
N LYS A 155 -0.94 -4.70 8.09
CA LYS A 155 -1.51 -4.19 9.35
C LYS A 155 -1.25 -2.69 9.52
N ARG A 156 -0.05 -2.21 9.15
CA ARG A 156 0.28 -0.78 9.20
C ARG A 156 -0.59 0.03 8.26
N LEU A 157 -0.81 -0.46 7.03
CA LEU A 157 -1.68 0.20 6.06
C LEU A 157 -3.12 0.28 6.56
N HIS A 158 -3.63 -0.79 7.17
CA HIS A 158 -4.95 -0.79 7.81
C HIS A 158 -5.03 0.20 8.98
N TYR A 159 -3.99 0.28 9.81
CA TYR A 159 -3.93 1.26 10.90
C TYR A 159 -4.02 2.68 10.36
N LEU A 160 -3.23 3.02 9.34
CA LEU A 160 -3.23 4.35 8.73
C LEU A 160 -4.59 4.73 8.13
N MET A 161 -5.32 3.75 7.54
CA MET A 161 -6.60 3.96 6.86
C MET A 161 -7.75 4.30 7.81
N PHE A 162 -7.69 3.85 9.05
CA PHE A 162 -8.85 3.89 9.96
C PHE A 162 -8.60 4.59 11.27
N TYR A 163 -7.43 5.20 11.44
CA TYR A 163 -7.10 5.91 12.67
C TYR A 163 -8.03 7.10 12.88
N GLY A 164 -8.63 7.19 14.06
CA GLY A 164 -9.54 8.29 14.42
C GLY A 164 -10.95 8.21 13.86
N THR A 165 -11.33 7.14 13.12
CA THR A 165 -12.71 6.95 12.66
C THR A 165 -13.67 6.71 13.84
N PHE A 166 -14.96 6.94 13.63
CA PHE A 166 -15.99 6.78 14.66
C PHE A 166 -16.02 5.35 15.23
N ASP A 167 -15.95 4.35 14.37
CA ASP A 167 -16.01 2.94 14.79
C ASP A 167 -14.75 2.50 15.54
N GLU A 168 -13.58 3.04 15.19
CA GLU A 168 -12.35 2.85 15.98
C GLU A 168 -12.47 3.49 17.35
N ARG A 169 -12.83 4.77 17.43
CA ARG A 169 -12.99 5.51 18.70
C ARG A 169 -14.04 4.90 19.63
N ARG A 170 -15.02 4.18 19.10
CA ARG A 170 -16.06 3.47 19.86
C ARG A 170 -15.71 2.01 20.15
N GLY A 171 -14.51 1.56 19.75
CA GLY A 171 -14.07 0.19 19.96
C GLY A 171 -14.87 -0.86 19.16
N LYS A 172 -15.60 -0.45 18.14
CA LYS A 172 -16.37 -1.35 17.27
C LYS A 172 -15.50 -2.02 16.20
N CYS A 173 -14.46 -1.31 15.73
CA CYS A 173 -13.48 -1.80 14.78
C CYS A 173 -12.08 -1.69 15.38
N ARG A 174 -11.34 -2.78 15.35
CA ARG A 174 -9.93 -2.79 15.77
C ARG A 174 -9.05 -2.53 14.56
N ILE A 175 -8.18 -1.56 14.67
CA ILE A 175 -7.31 -1.14 13.58
C ILE A 175 -5.90 -1.72 13.70
N GLY A 176 -5.27 -2.01 12.57
CA GLY A 176 -3.90 -2.53 12.53
C GLY A 176 -3.72 -3.95 13.06
N VAL A 177 -4.80 -4.65 13.39
CA VAL A 177 -4.79 -6.03 13.90
C VAL A 177 -5.84 -6.88 13.19
N TYR A 178 -5.57 -8.16 13.06
CA TYR A 178 -6.53 -9.08 12.46
C TYR A 178 -7.74 -9.32 13.38
N ARG A 179 -8.90 -9.57 12.76
CA ARG A 179 -10.13 -9.86 13.48
C ARG A 179 -10.00 -11.10 14.37
N THR A 180 -10.70 -11.10 15.50
CA THR A 180 -10.81 -12.24 16.40
C THR A 180 -12.20 -12.85 16.42
N LYS A 181 -13.16 -12.22 15.73
CA LYS A 181 -14.54 -12.69 15.63
C LYS A 181 -14.82 -13.21 14.22
N ALA A 182 -15.84 -14.05 14.07
CA ALA A 182 -16.32 -14.45 12.77
C ALA A 182 -16.79 -13.22 12.00
N ASN A 183 -16.50 -13.17 10.69
CA ASN A 183 -17.05 -12.15 9.81
C ASN A 183 -18.27 -12.71 9.11
N ASN A 184 -19.45 -12.33 9.56
CA ASN A 184 -20.74 -12.86 9.07
C ASN A 184 -21.36 -12.00 7.95
N LEU A 185 -20.64 -11.01 7.43
CA LEU A 185 -21.20 -10.02 6.50
C LEU A 185 -21.49 -10.55 5.09
N ASP A 186 -20.99 -11.73 4.72
CA ASP A 186 -21.23 -12.30 3.39
C ASP A 186 -21.50 -13.80 3.42
N LYS A 187 -22.29 -14.27 2.44
CA LYS A 187 -22.52 -15.69 2.12
C LYS A 187 -21.24 -16.47 1.80
N LEU A 188 -20.10 -15.79 1.61
CA LEU A 188 -18.77 -16.38 1.48
C LEU A 188 -18.27 -16.79 2.86
N LYS A 189 -18.00 -18.07 3.06
CA LYS A 189 -17.45 -18.62 4.31
C LYS A 189 -15.99 -18.13 4.47
N ALA A 190 -15.83 -16.97 5.09
CA ALA A 190 -14.50 -16.50 5.50
C ALA A 190 -13.89 -17.49 6.51
N PRO A 191 -12.58 -17.66 6.54
CA PRO A 191 -11.90 -18.54 7.50
C PRO A 191 -12.24 -18.19 8.95
N ALA A 192 -12.10 -19.17 9.84
CA ALA A 192 -12.21 -18.92 11.27
C ALA A 192 -11.13 -17.92 11.71
N ALA A 193 -11.45 -17.09 12.69
CA ALA A 193 -10.53 -16.04 13.15
C ALA A 193 -9.15 -16.58 13.62
N LYS A 194 -9.13 -17.77 14.23
CA LYS A 194 -7.91 -18.45 14.65
C LYS A 194 -6.95 -18.80 13.50
N ASP A 195 -7.46 -18.97 12.29
CA ASP A 195 -6.70 -19.42 11.14
C ASP A 195 -6.16 -18.25 10.28
N ILE A 196 -6.58 -17.01 10.55
CA ILE A 196 -6.22 -15.85 9.74
C ILE A 196 -4.69 -15.65 9.67
N ASN A 197 -3.99 -15.73 10.80
CA ASN A 197 -2.55 -15.52 10.82
C ASN A 197 -1.82 -16.54 9.93
N SER A 198 -2.20 -17.82 9.99
CA SER A 198 -1.59 -18.87 9.17
C SER A 198 -1.92 -18.71 7.70
N GLN A 199 -3.18 -18.37 7.37
CA GLN A 199 -3.59 -18.14 5.99
C GLN A 199 -2.95 -16.91 5.37
N MET A 200 -2.81 -15.82 6.12
CA MET A 200 -2.08 -14.64 5.68
C MET A 200 -0.59 -14.92 5.50
N SER A 201 0.03 -15.69 6.41
CA SER A 201 1.43 -16.13 6.25
C SER A 201 1.61 -16.95 4.98
N LYS A 202 0.70 -17.90 4.72
CA LYS A 202 0.73 -18.74 3.52
C LYS A 202 0.56 -17.90 2.25
N LEU A 203 -0.45 -17.04 2.21
CA LEU A 203 -0.72 -16.16 1.06
C LEU A 203 0.49 -15.28 0.72
N ILE A 204 1.05 -14.60 1.72
CA ILE A 204 2.20 -13.72 1.53
C ILE A 204 3.43 -14.54 1.14
N GLY A 205 3.68 -15.67 1.81
CA GLY A 205 4.82 -16.52 1.51
C GLY A 205 4.81 -17.04 0.07
N GLU A 206 3.67 -17.57 -0.38
CA GLU A 206 3.52 -18.04 -1.76
C GLU A 206 3.72 -16.91 -2.78
N TYR A 207 3.15 -15.74 -2.52
CA TYR A 207 3.28 -14.57 -3.40
C TYR A 207 4.73 -14.06 -3.49
N GLU A 208 5.42 -13.92 -2.35
CA GLU A 208 6.80 -13.42 -2.31
C GLU A 208 7.84 -14.39 -2.90
N HIS A 209 7.50 -15.68 -3.08
CA HIS A 209 8.33 -16.65 -3.76
C HIS A 209 8.20 -16.66 -5.29
N LEU A 210 7.24 -15.90 -5.85
CA LEU A 210 7.09 -15.79 -7.30
C LEU A 210 8.33 -15.13 -7.93
N GLN A 211 8.87 -15.74 -8.98
CA GLN A 211 10.03 -15.19 -9.71
C GLN A 211 9.62 -13.99 -10.57
N GLU A 212 8.48 -14.11 -11.22
CA GLU A 212 7.89 -13.05 -12.03
C GLU A 212 6.45 -12.79 -11.53
N VAL A 213 6.08 -11.51 -11.45
CA VAL A 213 4.76 -11.09 -11.03
C VAL A 213 4.12 -10.27 -12.12
N THR A 214 3.06 -10.82 -12.69
CA THR A 214 2.22 -10.17 -13.70
C THR A 214 0.92 -9.67 -13.06
N LEU A 215 0.10 -8.97 -13.83
CA LEU A 215 -1.22 -8.54 -13.38
C LEU A 215 -2.06 -9.70 -12.83
N LEU A 216 -2.00 -10.88 -13.46
CA LEU A 216 -2.81 -12.03 -13.03
C LEU A 216 -2.40 -12.54 -11.64
N GLN A 217 -1.11 -12.56 -11.29
CA GLN A 217 -0.66 -12.93 -9.95
C GLN A 217 -1.06 -11.87 -8.90
N ILE A 218 -1.05 -10.59 -9.27
CA ILE A 218 -1.53 -9.51 -8.39
C ILE A 218 -3.04 -9.65 -8.14
N LEU A 219 -3.82 -9.97 -9.16
CA LEU A 219 -5.26 -10.21 -9.02
C LEU A 219 -5.56 -11.48 -8.20
N ASP A 220 -4.80 -12.56 -8.40
CA ASP A 220 -4.94 -13.78 -7.59
C ASP A 220 -4.66 -13.51 -6.11
N PHE A 221 -3.56 -12.81 -5.81
CA PHE A 221 -3.25 -12.37 -4.44
C PHE A 221 -4.41 -11.57 -3.85
N HIS A 222 -4.94 -10.60 -4.61
CA HIS A 222 -6.03 -9.74 -4.15
C HIS A 222 -7.30 -10.54 -3.82
N VAL A 223 -7.72 -11.44 -4.70
CA VAL A 223 -8.92 -12.25 -4.45
C VAL A 223 -8.76 -13.15 -3.23
N ARG A 224 -7.61 -13.78 -3.08
CA ARG A 224 -7.30 -14.61 -1.90
C ARG A 224 -7.28 -13.77 -0.63
N PHE A 225 -6.73 -12.57 -0.66
CA PHE A 225 -6.79 -11.61 0.44
C PHE A 225 -8.23 -11.23 0.79
N GLU A 226 -9.07 -10.90 -0.20
CA GLU A 226 -10.49 -10.59 -0.02
C GLU A 226 -11.27 -11.77 0.57
N ARG A 227 -10.94 -13.00 0.22
CA ARG A 227 -11.58 -14.21 0.78
C ARG A 227 -11.17 -14.48 2.22
N ILE A 228 -9.93 -14.21 2.59
CA ILE A 228 -9.44 -14.33 3.96
C ILE A 228 -10.15 -13.30 4.87
N ARG A 229 -10.41 -12.10 4.36
CA ARG A 229 -11.02 -10.99 5.12
C ARG A 229 -10.34 -10.81 6.47
N PRO A 230 -9.05 -10.46 6.50
CA PRO A 230 -8.27 -10.50 7.74
C PRO A 230 -8.70 -9.46 8.79
N PHE A 231 -9.39 -8.40 8.40
CA PHE A 231 -9.80 -7.31 9.29
C PHE A 231 -11.31 -7.32 9.56
N ASP A 232 -11.71 -6.62 10.63
CA ASP A 232 -13.12 -6.44 10.99
C ASP A 232 -13.86 -5.65 9.90
N ASP A 233 -13.23 -4.61 9.31
CA ASP A 233 -13.69 -3.85 8.14
C ASP A 233 -12.51 -3.45 7.25
N GLY A 234 -12.79 -2.81 6.11
CA GLY A 234 -11.79 -2.21 5.22
C GLY A 234 -11.01 -3.18 4.34
N ASN A 235 -11.32 -4.49 4.34
CA ASN A 235 -10.58 -5.46 3.55
C ASN A 235 -10.50 -5.05 2.06
N GLY A 236 -11.61 -4.63 1.45
CA GLY A 236 -11.66 -4.18 0.06
C GLY A 236 -10.79 -2.95 -0.20
N ARG A 237 -10.82 -1.97 0.68
CA ARG A 237 -10.00 -0.75 0.55
C ARG A 237 -8.51 -1.07 0.62
N ILE A 238 -8.11 -1.87 1.61
CA ILE A 238 -6.72 -2.32 1.75
C ILE A 238 -6.29 -3.21 0.58
N GLY A 239 -7.13 -4.16 0.17
CA GLY A 239 -6.84 -5.04 -0.97
C GLY A 239 -6.57 -4.25 -2.26
N ARG A 240 -7.36 -3.23 -2.57
CA ARG A 240 -7.15 -2.37 -3.75
C ARG A 240 -5.88 -1.51 -3.64
N LEU A 241 -5.55 -1.02 -2.44
CA LEU A 241 -4.27 -0.33 -2.20
C LEU A 241 -3.07 -1.28 -2.39
N LEU A 242 -3.17 -2.52 -1.93
CA LEU A 242 -2.14 -3.53 -2.13
C LEU A 242 -1.96 -3.87 -3.62
N MET A 243 -3.06 -3.99 -4.39
CA MET A 243 -2.95 -4.17 -5.85
C MET A 243 -2.18 -3.02 -6.50
N PHE A 244 -2.53 -1.78 -6.18
CA PHE A 244 -1.84 -0.60 -6.72
C PHE A 244 -0.34 -0.61 -6.36
N LYS A 245 -0.04 -0.87 -5.09
CA LYS A 245 1.35 -0.98 -4.58
C LYS A 245 2.14 -2.08 -5.29
N GLU A 246 1.56 -3.25 -5.48
CA GLU A 246 2.28 -4.36 -6.12
C GLU A 246 2.46 -4.15 -7.63
N CYS A 247 1.52 -3.48 -8.30
CA CYS A 247 1.76 -3.00 -9.66
C CYS A 247 2.98 -2.08 -9.72
N LEU A 248 3.08 -1.10 -8.82
CA LEU A 248 4.24 -0.22 -8.73
C LEU A 248 5.53 -1.00 -8.47
N ARG A 249 5.50 -1.96 -7.53
CA ARG A 249 6.67 -2.75 -7.13
C ARG A 249 7.26 -3.56 -8.28
N HIS A 250 6.40 -4.17 -9.07
CA HIS A 250 6.78 -5.10 -10.13
C HIS A 250 6.86 -4.45 -11.52
N GLY A 251 6.66 -3.13 -11.62
CA GLY A 251 6.70 -2.41 -12.89
C GLY A 251 5.53 -2.75 -13.82
N VAL A 252 4.46 -3.33 -13.27
CA VAL A 252 3.18 -3.51 -13.96
C VAL A 252 2.46 -2.16 -13.94
N THR A 253 1.88 -1.75 -15.05
CA THR A 253 1.09 -0.52 -15.08
C THR A 253 -0.04 -0.61 -14.04
N PRO A 254 -0.13 0.31 -13.07
CA PRO A 254 -1.22 0.29 -12.11
C PRO A 254 -2.54 0.70 -12.74
N PHE A 255 -3.62 0.54 -11.99
CA PHE A 255 -4.96 0.93 -12.42
C PHE A 255 -5.79 1.43 -11.25
N ILE A 256 -6.81 2.24 -11.58
CA ILE A 256 -7.77 2.78 -10.64
C ILE A 256 -9.16 2.31 -11.09
N LEU A 257 -9.80 1.49 -10.24
CA LEU A 257 -11.15 0.99 -10.48
C LEU A 257 -12.16 2.07 -10.08
N ASP A 258 -12.90 2.59 -11.03
CA ASP A 258 -13.97 3.55 -10.76
C ASP A 258 -15.27 2.87 -10.30
N ASP A 259 -16.19 3.67 -9.74
CA ASP A 259 -17.47 3.20 -9.22
C ASP A 259 -18.41 2.66 -10.33
N LYS A 260 -18.26 3.10 -11.58
CA LYS A 260 -19.03 2.60 -12.73
C LYS A 260 -18.77 1.12 -12.99
N ARG A 261 -17.56 0.64 -12.65
CA ARG A 261 -17.13 -0.76 -12.83
C ARG A 261 -17.26 -1.61 -11.57
N ARG A 262 -17.82 -1.02 -10.49
CA ARG A 262 -17.98 -1.71 -9.21
C ARG A 262 -18.69 -3.05 -9.36
N SER A 263 -19.79 -3.10 -10.13
CA SER A 263 -20.58 -4.35 -10.32
C SER A 263 -19.75 -5.43 -11.04
N ALA A 264 -19.06 -5.07 -12.14
CA ALA A 264 -18.22 -6.01 -12.89
C ALA A 264 -17.03 -6.50 -12.04
N TYR A 265 -16.41 -5.62 -11.28
CA TYR A 265 -15.32 -5.98 -10.37
C TYR A 265 -15.80 -6.93 -9.26
N LEU A 266 -16.94 -6.66 -8.61
CA LEU A 266 -17.47 -7.52 -7.56
C LEU A 266 -17.91 -8.88 -8.10
N GLU A 267 -18.44 -8.93 -9.32
CA GLU A 267 -18.75 -10.17 -10.00
C GLU A 267 -17.49 -10.97 -10.32
N GLY A 268 -16.45 -10.31 -10.82
CA GLY A 268 -15.14 -10.93 -11.07
C GLY A 268 -14.51 -11.53 -9.81
N LEU A 269 -14.66 -10.88 -8.63
CA LEU A 269 -14.19 -11.46 -7.36
C LEU A 269 -14.92 -12.76 -7.00
N ARG A 270 -16.21 -12.88 -7.35
CA ARG A 270 -16.99 -14.10 -7.08
C ARG A 270 -16.63 -15.22 -8.04
N LEU A 271 -16.39 -14.90 -9.30
CA LEU A 271 -16.26 -15.88 -10.39
C LEU A 271 -14.80 -16.26 -10.69
N LEU A 272 -13.81 -15.72 -10.00
CA LEU A 272 -12.38 -15.94 -10.33
C LEU A 272 -12.01 -17.42 -10.48
N ASP A 273 -12.55 -18.31 -9.65
CA ASP A 273 -12.25 -19.75 -9.72
C ASP A 273 -12.88 -20.42 -10.93
N LEU A 274 -13.95 -19.85 -11.48
CA LEU A 274 -14.63 -20.34 -12.67
C LEU A 274 -14.10 -19.68 -13.93
N ASP A 275 -13.94 -18.37 -13.90
CA ASP A 275 -13.46 -17.59 -15.03
C ASP A 275 -12.66 -16.35 -14.58
N ARG A 276 -11.35 -16.44 -14.77
CA ARG A 276 -10.42 -15.36 -14.42
C ARG A 276 -10.59 -14.12 -15.31
N SER A 277 -11.17 -14.27 -16.50
CA SER A 277 -11.34 -13.16 -17.44
C SER A 277 -12.34 -12.12 -16.93
N VAL A 278 -13.34 -12.53 -16.15
CA VAL A 278 -14.37 -11.64 -15.60
C VAL A 278 -13.79 -10.58 -14.67
N LEU A 279 -12.78 -10.94 -13.87
CA LEU A 279 -12.06 -9.97 -13.03
C LEU A 279 -11.00 -9.21 -13.83
N ALA A 280 -10.30 -9.90 -14.72
CA ALA A 280 -9.19 -9.30 -15.48
C ALA A 280 -9.69 -8.21 -16.44
N ALA A 281 -10.84 -8.40 -17.10
CA ALA A 281 -11.35 -7.46 -18.09
C ALA A 281 -11.54 -6.03 -17.57
N PRO A 282 -12.29 -5.76 -16.47
CA PRO A 282 -12.44 -4.41 -15.92
C PRO A 282 -11.10 -3.83 -15.42
N CYS A 283 -10.17 -4.67 -14.95
CA CYS A 283 -8.85 -4.24 -14.50
C CYS A 283 -7.96 -3.83 -15.68
N LEU A 284 -7.94 -4.61 -16.76
CA LEU A 284 -7.20 -4.28 -17.99
C LEU A 284 -7.72 -3.00 -18.64
N GLU A 285 -9.04 -2.83 -18.66
CA GLU A 285 -9.65 -1.59 -19.17
C GLU A 285 -9.26 -0.37 -18.32
N ALA A 286 -9.25 -0.53 -16.98
CA ALA A 286 -8.78 0.51 -16.08
C ALA A 286 -7.28 0.79 -16.24
N GLN A 287 -6.47 -0.25 -16.48
CA GLN A 287 -5.04 -0.14 -16.77
C GLN A 287 -4.79 0.67 -18.03
N LYS A 288 -5.51 0.38 -19.12
CA LYS A 288 -5.41 1.14 -20.38
C LYS A 288 -5.75 2.63 -20.19
N ARG A 289 -6.76 2.94 -19.36
CA ARG A 289 -7.05 4.35 -19.02
C ARG A 289 -5.91 5.02 -18.27
N PHE A 290 -5.29 4.30 -17.34
CA PHE A 290 -4.16 4.82 -16.57
C PHE A 290 -2.93 5.04 -17.49
N GLU A 291 -2.68 4.17 -18.47
CA GLU A 291 -1.66 4.35 -19.51
C GLU A 291 -1.89 5.65 -20.29
N ASN A 292 -3.13 5.90 -20.73
CA ASN A 292 -3.48 7.16 -21.42
C ASN A 292 -3.18 8.39 -20.56
N VAL A 293 -3.39 8.31 -19.23
CA VAL A 293 -3.03 9.41 -18.31
C VAL A 293 -1.52 9.62 -18.27
N ILE A 294 -0.75 8.54 -18.18
CA ILE A 294 0.72 8.60 -18.20
C ILE A 294 1.23 9.24 -19.48
N ASP A 295 0.69 8.83 -20.64
CA ASP A 295 1.07 9.35 -21.94
C ASP A 295 0.71 10.83 -22.10
N THR A 296 -0.49 11.22 -21.69
CA THR A 296 -0.91 12.63 -21.69
C THR A 296 0.02 13.48 -20.83
N GLN A 297 0.36 13.04 -19.61
CA GLN A 297 1.28 13.74 -18.75
C GLN A 297 2.69 13.85 -19.35
N ARG A 298 3.16 12.81 -20.04
CA ARG A 298 4.44 12.84 -20.75
C ARG A 298 4.44 13.89 -21.86
N LEU A 299 3.40 13.93 -22.69
CA LEU A 299 3.27 14.92 -23.77
C LEU A 299 3.22 16.35 -23.23
N LEU A 300 2.49 16.60 -22.15
CA LEU A 300 2.45 17.92 -21.49
C LEU A 300 3.83 18.34 -20.95
N GLU A 301 4.56 17.43 -20.34
CA GLU A 301 5.93 17.70 -19.84
C GLU A 301 6.90 17.97 -21.01
N GLU A 302 6.76 17.26 -22.13
CA GLU A 302 7.58 17.47 -23.32
C GLU A 302 7.28 18.83 -23.97
N HIS A 303 6.01 19.17 -24.12
CA HIS A 303 5.58 20.46 -24.64
C HIS A 303 6.07 21.62 -23.75
N HIS A 304 5.92 21.50 -22.42
CA HIS A 304 6.44 22.51 -21.49
C HIS A 304 7.96 22.68 -21.60
N ARG A 305 8.71 21.57 -21.72
CA ARG A 305 10.17 21.63 -21.96
C ARG A 305 10.53 22.29 -23.27
N GLN A 306 9.72 22.12 -24.31
CA GLN A 306 9.91 22.79 -25.60
C GLN A 306 9.69 24.29 -25.46
N LEU A 307 8.59 24.74 -24.85
CA LEU A 307 8.33 26.15 -24.57
C LEU A 307 9.45 26.84 -23.79
N LEU A 308 10.04 26.12 -22.80
CA LEU A 308 11.20 26.63 -22.06
C LEU A 308 12.45 26.77 -22.94
N ARG A 309 12.70 25.82 -23.84
CA ARG A 309 13.84 25.89 -24.79
C ARG A 309 13.67 27.01 -25.77
N ASP A 310 12.46 27.21 -26.29
CA ASP A 310 12.13 28.23 -27.26
C ASP A 310 12.11 29.66 -26.66
N GLY A 311 12.35 29.78 -25.36
CA GLY A 311 12.48 31.08 -24.68
C GLY A 311 11.14 31.74 -24.31
N PHE A 312 9.98 31.08 -24.56
CA PHE A 312 8.66 31.64 -24.36
C PHE A 312 8.45 32.30 -22.98
N PHE A 313 9.01 31.72 -21.93
CA PHE A 313 8.93 32.30 -20.60
C PHE A 313 9.99 33.36 -20.29
N ARG A 314 11.06 33.47 -21.09
CA ARG A 314 12.03 34.58 -20.98
C ARG A 314 11.42 35.88 -21.47
N ASP A 315 10.71 35.81 -22.59
CA ASP A 315 10.02 36.97 -23.18
C ASP A 315 8.89 37.47 -22.28
N LYS A 316 8.15 36.54 -21.64
CA LYS A 316 7.12 36.93 -20.66
C LYS A 316 7.68 37.68 -19.46
N LYS A 317 8.79 37.22 -18.86
CA LYS A 317 9.47 37.95 -17.77
C LYS A 317 9.94 39.30 -18.18
N ARG A 318 10.43 39.45 -19.42
CA ARG A 318 10.85 40.74 -19.97
C ARG A 318 9.65 41.65 -20.20
N PHE A 319 8.56 41.12 -20.76
CA PHE A 319 7.30 41.85 -20.95
C PHE A 319 6.70 42.31 -19.61
N ASP A 320 6.61 41.40 -18.61
CA ASP A 320 6.10 41.75 -17.29
C ASP A 320 6.97 42.84 -16.61
N ALA A 321 8.33 42.77 -16.73
CA ALA A 321 9.24 43.79 -16.21
C ALA A 321 9.13 45.15 -16.95
N GLU A 322 8.82 45.13 -18.27
CA GLU A 322 8.59 46.36 -19.05
C GLU A 322 7.22 46.99 -18.71
N MET A 323 6.23 46.19 -18.28
CA MET A 323 4.93 46.69 -17.85
C MET A 323 4.89 47.20 -16.42
N GLU A 324 5.71 46.62 -15.51
CA GLU A 324 5.86 47.10 -14.14
C GLU A 324 6.76 48.35 -14.00
N GLY A 325 7.52 48.68 -15.05
CA GLY A 325 8.39 49.86 -15.11
C GLY A 325 7.74 51.11 -15.74
N LYS A 326 6.46 51.07 -16.05
CA LYS A 326 5.63 52.21 -16.50
C LYS A 326 4.58 52.50 -15.45
#